data_af769d731c0b9977b925d6953c35c6d9
#
_entry.id   af769d731c0b9977b925d6953c35c6d9
#
_cell.length_a   1.000
_cell.length_b   1.000
_cell.length_c   1.000
_cell.angle_alpha   90.00
_cell.angle_beta   90.00
_cell.angle_gamma   90.00
#
_symmetry.space_group_name_H-M   'P 1'
#
loop_
_entity.id
_entity.type
_entity.pdbx_description
1 polymer ?
#
loop_
_entity_poly.entity_id
_entity_poly.type
_entity_poly.pdbx_seq_one_letter_code
_entity_poly.pdbx_strand_id
1 'polypeptide(L)'
;MAVADLSLRHLRALVAVHEQGSYRRAADHLGYSQAAITQQIAALEKALGMPVFQRHGGPRGVTLTAVGEDTLEAARDLLARAGQFEARCAAVRDGTVGRLAIGTFQSVSTRLLPRVLADVRAEEPGVRIDIVESDDNDDLIGHLVNGRLDVTFLIGPVVDRRVETREVCRDPFIAMVSVEQDLGGDVALCDLEGQPLIGHQSCLCHEIVVDGLRAAGVEATFAFRSNDNGAVQAMARAGLGVAVMPLLAVDPADPGVRVLPLRPPLPERQILVALPRRGAAPAAARFVERVIAAGALAG
;
A
#
# COMPACT_ATOMS: atom_id res chain seq x y z
N MET A 1 14.44 -20.55 -31.45
CA MET A 1 14.59 -19.13 -31.06
C MET A 1 15.29 -19.11 -29.70
N ALA A 2 16.41 -18.46 -29.62
CA ALA A 2 17.24 -18.50 -28.41
C ALA A 2 16.76 -17.41 -27.41
N VAL A 3 16.46 -17.80 -26.20
CA VAL A 3 16.22 -16.91 -25.02
C VAL A 3 17.44 -15.99 -24.80
N ALA A 4 18.56 -16.26 -25.48
CA ALA A 4 19.83 -15.54 -25.37
C ALA A 4 19.77 -14.05 -25.75
N ASP A 5 18.78 -13.62 -26.52
CA ASP A 5 18.67 -12.23 -27.01
C ASP A 5 17.76 -11.34 -26.14
N LEU A 6 17.09 -11.90 -25.11
CA LEU A 6 16.28 -11.16 -24.17
C LEU A 6 17.15 -10.61 -23.02
N SER A 7 17.00 -9.31 -22.73
CA SER A 7 17.66 -8.67 -21.59
C SER A 7 16.64 -8.01 -20.66
N LEU A 8 17.00 -7.85 -19.38
CA LEU A 8 16.16 -7.14 -18.41
C LEU A 8 15.84 -5.69 -18.84
N ARG A 9 16.68 -5.08 -19.69
CA ARG A 9 16.43 -3.74 -20.24
C ARG A 9 15.20 -3.71 -21.15
N HIS A 10 14.99 -4.76 -21.95
CA HIS A 10 13.81 -4.89 -22.81
C HIS A 10 12.54 -5.02 -21.97
N LEU A 11 12.61 -5.78 -20.87
CA LEU A 11 11.47 -5.97 -19.94
C LEU A 11 11.15 -4.69 -19.18
N ARG A 12 12.17 -3.97 -18.70
CA ARG A 12 12.00 -2.65 -18.06
C ARG A 12 11.36 -1.63 -19.02
N ALA A 13 11.76 -1.63 -20.28
CA ALA A 13 11.16 -0.76 -21.29
C ALA A 13 9.67 -1.08 -21.51
N LEU A 14 9.30 -2.38 -21.61
CA LEU A 14 7.92 -2.81 -21.75
C LEU A 14 7.05 -2.32 -20.58
N VAL A 15 7.51 -2.58 -19.35
CA VAL A 15 6.78 -2.16 -18.13
C VAL A 15 6.63 -0.64 -18.09
N ALA A 16 7.71 0.11 -18.30
CA ALA A 16 7.67 1.57 -18.25
C ALA A 16 6.79 2.18 -19.35
N VAL A 17 6.81 1.65 -20.58
CA VAL A 17 5.94 2.16 -21.65
C VAL A 17 4.48 1.91 -21.34
N HIS A 18 4.14 0.75 -20.76
CA HIS A 18 2.78 0.45 -20.32
C HIS A 18 2.33 1.39 -19.20
N GLU A 19 3.10 1.52 -18.12
CA GLU A 19 2.76 2.33 -16.94
C GLU A 19 2.68 3.83 -17.25
N GLN A 20 3.59 4.32 -18.09
CA GLN A 20 3.60 5.72 -18.50
C GLN A 20 2.66 6.03 -19.66
N GLY A 21 2.11 5.01 -20.34
CA GLY A 21 1.23 5.14 -21.51
C GLY A 21 1.88 5.89 -22.70
N SER A 22 3.21 6.06 -22.72
CA SER A 22 3.94 6.83 -23.73
C SER A 22 5.43 6.47 -23.77
N TYR A 23 5.96 6.24 -24.95
CA TYR A 23 7.40 6.00 -25.16
C TYR A 23 8.27 7.16 -24.66
N ARG A 24 7.84 8.39 -24.84
CA ARG A 24 8.55 9.59 -24.38
C ARG A 24 8.61 9.63 -22.85
N ARG A 25 7.47 9.50 -22.20
CA ARG A 25 7.42 9.52 -20.73
C ARG A 25 8.19 8.32 -20.11
N ALA A 26 8.11 7.15 -20.73
CA ALA A 26 8.92 6.00 -20.32
C ALA A 26 10.43 6.26 -20.45
N ALA A 27 10.84 6.95 -21.51
CA ALA A 27 12.23 7.34 -21.71
C ALA A 27 12.70 8.32 -20.63
N ASP A 28 11.91 9.36 -20.34
CA ASP A 28 12.18 10.31 -19.27
C ASP A 28 12.27 9.62 -17.90
N HIS A 29 11.35 8.68 -17.61
CA HIS A 29 11.31 7.92 -16.37
C HIS A 29 12.53 7.00 -16.18
N LEU A 30 13.01 6.38 -17.25
CA LEU A 30 14.14 5.45 -17.20
C LEU A 30 15.52 6.12 -17.45
N GLY A 31 15.55 7.43 -17.74
CA GLY A 31 16.78 8.16 -18.05
C GLY A 31 17.39 7.79 -19.41
N TYR A 32 16.55 7.44 -20.40
CA TYR A 32 16.96 7.10 -21.77
C TYR A 32 16.39 8.12 -22.79
N SER A 33 16.88 8.02 -24.04
CA SER A 33 16.20 8.68 -25.15
C SER A 33 14.99 7.89 -25.62
N GLN A 34 13.97 8.56 -26.20
CA GLN A 34 12.81 7.90 -26.77
C GLN A 34 13.22 6.88 -27.87
N ALA A 35 14.26 7.19 -28.67
CA ALA A 35 14.78 6.30 -29.68
C ALA A 35 15.33 5.00 -29.06
N ALA A 36 16.02 5.10 -27.91
CA ALA A 36 16.53 3.93 -27.19
C ALA A 36 15.39 3.03 -26.67
N ILE A 37 14.32 3.62 -26.09
CA ILE A 37 13.16 2.84 -25.65
C ILE A 37 12.47 2.18 -26.84
N THR A 38 12.30 2.89 -27.97
CA THR A 38 11.71 2.32 -29.19
C THR A 38 12.53 1.14 -29.68
N GLN A 39 13.86 1.26 -29.67
CA GLN A 39 14.77 0.18 -30.09
C GLN A 39 14.71 -1.04 -29.14
N GLN A 40 14.59 -0.80 -27.83
CA GLN A 40 14.44 -1.88 -26.83
C GLN A 40 13.13 -2.64 -27.03
N ILE A 41 12.02 -1.95 -27.29
CA ILE A 41 10.73 -2.59 -27.58
C ILE A 41 10.80 -3.37 -28.89
N ALA A 42 11.38 -2.78 -29.95
CA ALA A 42 11.54 -3.48 -31.23
C ALA A 42 12.40 -4.75 -31.10
N ALA A 43 13.45 -4.72 -30.25
CA ALA A 43 14.26 -5.88 -29.95
C ALA A 43 13.47 -6.97 -29.20
N LEU A 44 12.64 -6.58 -28.25
CA LEU A 44 11.72 -7.48 -27.54
C LEU A 44 10.74 -8.15 -28.52
N GLU A 45 10.04 -7.36 -29.34
CA GLU A 45 9.09 -7.86 -30.34
C GLU A 45 9.76 -8.81 -31.35
N LYS A 46 10.97 -8.47 -31.78
CA LYS A 46 11.77 -9.35 -32.66
C LYS A 46 12.10 -10.67 -31.96
N ALA A 47 12.49 -10.66 -30.70
CA ALA A 47 12.80 -11.87 -29.94
C ALA A 47 11.54 -12.74 -29.68
N LEU A 48 10.37 -12.12 -29.49
CA LEU A 48 9.09 -12.81 -29.33
C LEU A 48 8.49 -13.27 -30.69
N GLY A 49 8.85 -12.61 -31.78
CA GLY A 49 8.26 -12.82 -33.10
C GLY A 49 6.88 -12.20 -33.27
N MET A 50 6.41 -11.41 -32.31
CA MET A 50 5.08 -10.81 -32.27
C MET A 50 5.11 -9.40 -31.64
N PRO A 51 4.21 -8.48 -32.05
CA PRO A 51 4.14 -7.15 -31.45
C PRO A 51 3.52 -7.23 -30.03
N VAL A 52 4.09 -6.50 -29.09
CA VAL A 52 3.57 -6.36 -27.73
C VAL A 52 2.65 -5.15 -27.56
N PHE A 53 2.83 -4.11 -28.41
CA PHE A 53 1.94 -2.96 -28.44
C PHE A 53 1.16 -2.88 -29.76
N GLN A 54 -0.08 -2.39 -29.66
CA GLN A 54 -0.90 -2.13 -30.83
C GLN A 54 -0.39 -0.89 -31.57
N ARG A 55 -0.29 -0.97 -32.89
CA ARG A 55 0.08 0.18 -33.74
C ARG A 55 -1.18 1.02 -33.98
N HIS A 56 -1.41 2.03 -33.15
CA HIS A 56 -2.46 3.01 -33.42
C HIS A 56 -1.86 4.24 -34.11
N GLY A 57 -2.42 4.63 -35.25
CA GLY A 57 -2.16 5.91 -35.87
C GLY A 57 -3.03 6.97 -35.21
N GLY A 58 -2.43 7.90 -34.43
CA GLY A 58 -3.16 9.04 -33.84
C GLY A 58 -2.86 9.26 -32.35
N PRO A 59 -3.54 10.22 -31.70
CA PRO A 59 -3.27 10.64 -30.33
C PRO A 59 -3.76 9.65 -29.25
N ARG A 60 -4.21 8.45 -29.63
CA ARG A 60 -4.58 7.40 -28.68
C ARG A 60 -3.32 6.82 -28.05
N GLY A 61 -3.32 6.72 -26.71
CA GLY A 61 -2.20 6.19 -25.92
C GLY A 61 -1.76 4.77 -26.35
N VAL A 62 -0.64 4.34 -25.83
CA VAL A 62 -0.06 3.01 -26.12
C VAL A 62 -0.93 1.93 -25.45
N THR A 63 -1.45 0.98 -26.22
CA THR A 63 -2.23 -0.17 -25.73
C THR A 63 -1.51 -1.48 -26.02
N LEU A 64 -1.61 -2.44 -25.11
CA LEU A 64 -1.03 -3.77 -25.28
C LEU A 64 -1.83 -4.61 -26.29
N THR A 65 -1.15 -5.57 -26.92
CA THR A 65 -1.78 -6.72 -27.57
C THR A 65 -2.06 -7.81 -26.52
N ALA A 66 -2.82 -8.85 -26.84
CA ALA A 66 -2.99 -10.01 -25.95
C ALA A 66 -1.62 -10.64 -25.58
N VAL A 67 -0.69 -10.75 -26.53
CA VAL A 67 0.68 -11.19 -26.27
C VAL A 67 1.44 -10.20 -25.39
N GLY A 68 1.17 -8.90 -25.56
CA GLY A 68 1.75 -7.86 -24.72
C GLY A 68 1.31 -7.97 -23.27
N GLU A 69 0.05 -8.31 -22.99
CA GLU A 69 -0.49 -8.52 -21.65
C GLU A 69 0.19 -9.71 -20.96
N ASP A 70 0.24 -10.88 -21.63
CA ASP A 70 0.94 -12.06 -21.10
C ASP A 70 2.44 -11.80 -20.89
N THR A 71 3.06 -11.09 -21.85
CA THR A 71 4.49 -10.73 -21.75
C THR A 71 4.74 -9.76 -20.62
N LEU A 72 3.84 -8.81 -20.35
CA LEU A 72 3.96 -7.84 -19.27
C LEU A 72 3.94 -8.53 -17.90
N GLU A 73 3.02 -9.49 -17.70
CA GLU A 73 2.95 -10.27 -16.45
C GLU A 73 4.25 -11.05 -16.23
N ALA A 74 4.72 -11.78 -17.25
CA ALA A 74 5.98 -12.52 -17.18
C ALA A 74 7.21 -11.61 -16.96
N ALA A 75 7.20 -10.42 -17.60
CA ALA A 75 8.28 -9.44 -17.45
C ALA A 75 8.38 -8.91 -16.02
N ARG A 76 7.24 -8.60 -15.39
CA ARG A 76 7.18 -8.17 -13.99
C ARG A 76 7.73 -9.26 -13.06
N ASP A 77 7.36 -10.51 -13.26
CA ASP A 77 7.87 -11.64 -12.47
C ASP A 77 9.39 -11.77 -12.58
N LEU A 78 9.95 -11.67 -13.79
CA LEU A 78 11.39 -11.75 -14.01
C LEU A 78 12.14 -10.57 -13.40
N LEU A 79 11.60 -9.36 -13.51
CA LEU A 79 12.19 -8.16 -12.92
C LEU A 79 12.18 -8.22 -11.39
N ALA A 80 11.10 -8.72 -10.80
CA ALA A 80 11.03 -8.95 -9.36
C ALA A 80 12.09 -9.94 -8.86
N ARG A 81 12.29 -11.05 -9.58
CA ARG A 81 13.35 -12.04 -9.27
C ARG A 81 14.74 -11.46 -9.42
N ALA A 82 14.95 -10.62 -10.45
CA ALA A 82 16.23 -9.93 -10.63
C ALA A 82 16.52 -8.97 -9.49
N GLY A 83 15.53 -8.21 -9.03
CA GLY A 83 15.64 -7.33 -7.85
C GLY A 83 15.95 -8.11 -6.57
N GLN A 84 15.32 -9.26 -6.34
CA GLN A 84 15.64 -10.15 -5.23
C GLN A 84 17.06 -10.68 -5.29
N PHE A 85 17.54 -11.03 -6.49
CA PHE A 85 18.93 -11.46 -6.68
C PHE A 85 19.92 -10.34 -6.35
N GLU A 86 19.68 -9.13 -6.86
CA GLU A 86 20.50 -7.95 -6.55
C GLU A 86 20.53 -7.67 -5.02
N ALA A 87 19.37 -7.74 -4.35
CA ALA A 87 19.28 -7.55 -2.90
C ALA A 87 20.06 -8.63 -2.12
N ARG A 88 20.01 -9.90 -2.56
CA ARG A 88 20.81 -10.99 -1.96
C ARG A 88 22.31 -10.77 -2.15
N CYS A 89 22.73 -10.37 -3.33
CA CYS A 89 24.14 -10.05 -3.60
C CYS A 89 24.62 -8.86 -2.74
N ALA A 90 23.80 -7.84 -2.58
CA ALA A 90 24.10 -6.69 -1.71
C ALA A 90 24.23 -7.13 -0.25
N ALA A 91 23.31 -7.95 0.27
CA ALA A 91 23.38 -8.47 1.63
C ALA A 91 24.65 -9.28 1.92
N VAL A 92 25.08 -10.11 0.97
CA VAL A 92 26.35 -10.85 1.08
C VAL A 92 27.55 -9.90 1.07
N ARG A 93 27.56 -8.90 0.19
CA ARG A 93 28.65 -7.91 0.10
C ARG A 93 28.77 -7.07 1.36
N ASP A 94 27.63 -6.67 1.94
CA ASP A 94 27.54 -5.77 3.10
C ASP A 94 27.64 -6.54 4.43
N GLY A 95 27.82 -7.89 4.38
CA GLY A 95 27.96 -8.77 5.56
C GLY A 95 26.69 -8.84 6.43
N THR A 96 25.53 -8.44 5.89
CA THR A 96 24.26 -8.51 6.57
C THR A 96 23.60 -9.86 6.33
N VAL A 97 23.20 -10.55 7.40
CA VAL A 97 22.64 -11.93 7.36
C VAL A 97 21.25 -11.98 6.69
N GLY A 98 20.69 -10.86 6.27
CA GLY A 98 19.43 -10.75 5.57
C GLY A 98 18.91 -9.33 5.53
N ARG A 99 18.04 -9.06 4.58
CA ARG A 99 17.26 -7.83 4.47
C ARG A 99 15.79 -8.19 4.56
N LEU A 100 15.00 -7.37 5.24
CA LEU A 100 13.55 -7.43 5.26
C LEU A 100 13.01 -6.04 4.90
N ALA A 101 12.47 -5.90 3.70
CA ALA A 101 11.84 -4.67 3.22
C ALA A 101 10.32 -4.76 3.43
N ILE A 102 9.78 -3.86 4.22
CA ILE A 102 8.39 -3.86 4.68
C ILE A 102 7.67 -2.64 4.12
N GLY A 103 6.55 -2.87 3.42
CA GLY A 103 5.59 -1.83 3.07
C GLY A 103 4.54 -1.67 4.16
N THR A 104 4.14 -0.45 4.46
CA THR A 104 3.20 -0.17 5.53
C THR A 104 2.46 1.14 5.30
N PHE A 105 1.51 1.46 6.17
CA PHE A 105 0.85 2.76 6.26
C PHE A 105 0.80 3.22 7.72
N GLN A 106 0.59 4.52 7.95
CA GLN A 106 0.88 5.19 9.21
C GLN A 106 0.30 4.50 10.46
N SER A 107 -0.96 4.07 10.44
CA SER A 107 -1.58 3.46 11.63
C SER A 107 -0.97 2.11 12.00
N VAL A 108 -0.52 1.30 11.02
CA VAL A 108 0.23 0.07 11.27
C VAL A 108 1.64 0.39 11.75
N SER A 109 2.29 1.39 11.15
CA SER A 109 3.63 1.84 11.53
C SER A 109 3.70 2.29 13.00
N THR A 110 2.63 2.90 13.50
CA THR A 110 2.60 3.45 14.86
C THR A 110 2.13 2.45 15.92
N ARG A 111 1.19 1.56 15.58
CA ARG A 111 0.49 0.72 16.57
C ARG A 111 0.88 -0.75 16.57
N LEU A 112 1.13 -1.34 15.41
CA LEU A 112 1.40 -2.77 15.28
C LEU A 112 2.89 -3.07 15.05
N LEU A 113 3.51 -2.35 14.11
CA LEU A 113 4.84 -2.64 13.64
C LEU A 113 5.93 -2.53 14.73
N PRO A 114 5.93 -1.54 15.64
CA PRO A 114 7.00 -1.37 16.62
C PRO A 114 7.20 -2.61 17.51
N ARG A 115 6.10 -3.24 17.95
CA ARG A 115 6.16 -4.45 18.77
C ARG A 115 6.74 -5.63 17.99
N VAL A 116 6.24 -5.86 16.78
CA VAL A 116 6.73 -6.97 15.93
C VAL A 116 8.20 -6.79 15.58
N LEU A 117 8.63 -5.55 15.30
CA LEU A 117 10.03 -5.26 14.98
C LEU A 117 10.97 -5.39 16.19
N ALA A 118 10.49 -5.12 17.39
CA ALA A 118 11.27 -5.38 18.61
C ALA A 118 11.59 -6.87 18.75
N ASP A 119 10.60 -7.74 18.52
CA ASP A 119 10.78 -9.19 18.56
C ASP A 119 11.72 -9.68 17.44
N VAL A 120 11.56 -9.17 16.22
CA VAL A 120 12.47 -9.49 15.11
C VAL A 120 13.91 -9.09 15.43
N ARG A 121 14.13 -7.90 15.98
CA ARG A 121 15.49 -7.45 16.34
C ARG A 121 16.12 -8.25 17.46
N ALA A 122 15.32 -8.74 18.41
CA ALA A 122 15.81 -9.57 19.50
C ALA A 122 16.24 -10.97 19.02
N GLU A 123 15.49 -11.56 18.11
CA GLU A 123 15.75 -12.92 17.62
C GLU A 123 16.71 -12.96 16.41
N GLU A 124 16.69 -11.95 15.57
CA GLU A 124 17.48 -11.87 14.33
C GLU A 124 18.27 -10.53 14.27
N PRO A 125 19.23 -10.27 15.18
CA PRO A 125 19.89 -8.97 15.30
C PRO A 125 20.71 -8.55 14.07
N GLY A 126 21.03 -9.49 13.17
CA GLY A 126 21.73 -9.23 11.91
C GLY A 126 20.82 -8.86 10.74
N VAL A 127 19.49 -8.88 10.89
CA VAL A 127 18.58 -8.52 9.82
C VAL A 127 18.50 -7.00 9.69
N ARG A 128 18.80 -6.51 8.49
CA ARG A 128 18.53 -5.11 8.13
C ARG A 128 17.06 -4.94 7.78
N ILE A 129 16.37 -4.03 8.45
CA ILE A 129 14.97 -3.71 8.21
C ILE A 129 14.90 -2.39 7.46
N ASP A 130 14.24 -2.39 6.30
CA ASP A 130 13.92 -1.20 5.52
C ASP A 130 12.40 -1.06 5.49
N ILE A 131 11.87 0.14 5.79
CA ILE A 131 10.43 0.41 5.84
C ILE A 131 10.09 1.47 4.81
N VAL A 132 9.03 1.22 4.04
CA VAL A 132 8.45 2.18 3.08
C VAL A 132 6.99 2.38 3.48
N GLU A 133 6.61 3.64 3.69
CA GLU A 133 5.24 4.01 4.04
C GLU A 133 4.54 4.62 2.82
N SER A 134 3.31 4.18 2.55
CA SER A 134 2.43 4.74 1.53
C SER A 134 0.98 4.52 1.95
N ASP A 135 0.10 5.49 1.67
CA ASP A 135 -1.35 5.38 1.89
C ASP A 135 -2.07 4.75 0.69
N ASP A 136 -1.34 4.37 -0.36
CA ASP A 136 -1.87 3.80 -1.59
C ASP A 136 -1.53 2.29 -1.68
N ASN A 137 -2.57 1.45 -1.67
CA ASN A 137 -2.41 0.01 -1.84
C ASN A 137 -1.75 -0.36 -3.18
N ASP A 138 -2.07 0.34 -4.26
CA ASP A 138 -1.53 0.02 -5.60
C ASP A 138 -0.03 0.30 -5.66
N ASP A 139 0.43 1.38 -5.02
CA ASP A 139 1.85 1.70 -4.88
C ASP A 139 2.58 0.61 -4.08
N LEU A 140 2.03 0.21 -2.92
CA LEU A 140 2.58 -0.85 -2.08
C LEU A 140 2.62 -2.21 -2.80
N ILE A 141 1.54 -2.57 -3.49
CA ILE A 141 1.47 -3.80 -4.31
C ILE A 141 2.50 -3.72 -5.45
N GLY A 142 2.60 -2.57 -6.12
CA GLY A 142 3.60 -2.34 -7.15
C GLY A 142 5.03 -2.57 -6.65
N HIS A 143 5.36 -2.04 -5.48
CA HIS A 143 6.67 -2.26 -4.86
C HIS A 143 6.91 -3.72 -4.46
N LEU A 144 5.88 -4.41 -3.93
CA LEU A 144 5.94 -5.81 -3.56
C LEU A 144 6.18 -6.71 -4.78
N VAL A 145 5.40 -6.51 -5.85
CA VAL A 145 5.49 -7.31 -7.09
C VAL A 145 6.81 -7.07 -7.81
N ASN A 146 7.34 -5.84 -7.76
CA ASN A 146 8.64 -5.49 -8.36
C ASN A 146 9.85 -5.87 -7.47
N GLY A 147 9.64 -6.55 -6.34
CA GLY A 147 10.71 -7.04 -5.46
C GLY A 147 11.45 -5.92 -4.70
N ARG A 148 10.89 -4.72 -4.63
CA ARG A 148 11.38 -3.63 -3.78
C ARG A 148 11.00 -3.85 -2.32
N LEU A 149 9.84 -4.50 -2.08
CA LEU A 149 9.37 -4.95 -0.79
C LEU A 149 9.36 -6.48 -0.74
N ASP A 150 9.58 -7.06 0.42
CA ASP A 150 9.48 -8.48 0.70
C ASP A 150 8.10 -8.85 1.26
N VAL A 151 7.47 -7.91 1.94
CA VAL A 151 6.14 -8.02 2.57
C VAL A 151 5.52 -6.63 2.63
N THR A 152 4.19 -6.53 2.60
CA THR A 152 3.51 -5.24 2.79
C THR A 152 2.21 -5.41 3.56
N PHE A 153 1.82 -4.38 4.30
CA PHE A 153 0.47 -4.23 4.83
C PHE A 153 -0.41 -3.55 3.80
N LEU A 154 -1.68 -3.93 3.77
CA LEU A 154 -2.69 -3.39 2.86
C LEU A 154 -4.02 -3.20 3.60
N ILE A 155 -4.86 -2.29 3.11
CA ILE A 155 -6.24 -2.15 3.57
C ILE A 155 -7.12 -2.98 2.63
N GLY A 156 -7.85 -3.95 3.19
CA GLY A 156 -8.75 -4.81 2.42
C GLY A 156 -10.12 -4.18 2.11
N PRO A 157 -10.88 -4.77 1.19
CA PRO A 157 -10.53 -5.98 0.44
C PRO A 157 -9.54 -5.73 -0.70
N VAL A 158 -8.66 -6.69 -0.97
CA VAL A 158 -7.69 -6.63 -2.08
C VAL A 158 -7.95 -7.78 -3.05
N VAL A 159 -8.13 -7.44 -4.33
CA VAL A 159 -8.31 -8.41 -5.41
C VAL A 159 -7.17 -8.25 -6.41
N ASP A 160 -6.02 -8.86 -6.10
CA ASP A 160 -4.87 -8.88 -7.00
C ASP A 160 -4.26 -10.29 -7.04
N ARG A 161 -4.21 -10.89 -8.24
CA ARG A 161 -3.72 -12.26 -8.43
C ARG A 161 -2.21 -12.41 -8.23
N ARG A 162 -1.47 -11.32 -8.18
CA ARG A 162 0.00 -11.30 -8.05
C ARG A 162 0.45 -11.43 -6.60
N VAL A 163 -0.43 -11.15 -5.65
CA VAL A 163 -0.15 -11.19 -4.22
C VAL A 163 -1.00 -12.24 -3.50
N GLU A 164 -0.50 -12.71 -2.38
CA GLU A 164 -1.23 -13.54 -1.42
C GLU A 164 -1.42 -12.74 -0.15
N THR A 165 -2.67 -12.57 0.26
CA THR A 165 -3.03 -11.77 1.43
C THR A 165 -3.54 -12.65 2.57
N ARG A 166 -3.22 -12.25 3.81
CA ARG A 166 -3.77 -12.82 5.03
C ARG A 166 -4.29 -11.72 5.93
N GLU A 167 -5.43 -11.93 6.55
CA GLU A 167 -6.02 -10.97 7.51
C GLU A 167 -5.17 -10.95 8.79
N VAL A 168 -4.81 -9.76 9.24
CA VAL A 168 -4.08 -9.51 10.48
C VAL A 168 -5.06 -9.19 11.61
N CYS A 169 -5.94 -8.23 11.37
CA CYS A 169 -6.99 -7.84 12.31
C CYS A 169 -8.08 -7.03 11.59
N ARG A 170 -9.17 -6.80 12.31
CA ARG A 170 -10.23 -5.86 11.95
C ARG A 170 -10.11 -4.62 12.81
N ASP A 171 -10.29 -3.49 12.19
CA ASP A 171 -10.08 -2.18 12.78
C ASP A 171 -11.36 -1.34 12.67
N PRO A 172 -12.11 -1.21 13.76
CA PRO A 172 -13.37 -0.50 13.76
C PRO A 172 -13.16 1.01 13.63
N PHE A 173 -14.14 1.68 13.04
CA PHE A 173 -14.22 3.13 13.08
C PHE A 173 -14.84 3.60 14.38
N ILE A 174 -14.29 4.68 14.92
CA ILE A 174 -14.71 5.32 16.16
C ILE A 174 -14.91 6.83 15.93
N ALA A 175 -15.65 7.46 16.83
CA ALA A 175 -15.63 8.90 17.00
C ALA A 175 -14.56 9.28 18.03
N MET A 176 -13.82 10.34 17.75
CA MET A 176 -12.85 10.93 18.69
C MET A 176 -13.16 12.39 18.85
N VAL A 177 -13.26 12.84 20.09
CA VAL A 177 -13.62 14.20 20.46
C VAL A 177 -12.71 14.73 21.57
N SER A 178 -12.69 16.04 21.76
CA SER A 178 -12.05 16.63 22.93
C SER A 178 -12.67 16.09 24.22
N VAL A 179 -11.87 15.91 25.26
CA VAL A 179 -12.33 15.54 26.60
C VAL A 179 -13.34 16.56 27.18
N GLU A 180 -13.30 17.80 26.69
CA GLU A 180 -14.21 18.89 27.10
C GLU A 180 -15.58 18.83 26.42
N GLN A 181 -15.73 18.05 25.33
CA GLN A 181 -17.00 17.86 24.63
C GLN A 181 -17.84 16.76 25.30
N ASP A 182 -19.04 17.08 25.68
CA ASP A 182 -20.01 16.12 26.26
C ASP A 182 -20.89 15.53 25.16
N LEU A 183 -20.49 14.41 24.61
CA LEU A 183 -21.25 13.62 23.61
C LEU A 183 -21.75 12.27 24.17
N GLY A 184 -21.82 12.12 25.48
CA GLY A 184 -22.28 10.86 26.09
C GLY A 184 -21.27 9.73 26.02
N GLY A 185 -21.75 8.48 26.00
CA GLY A 185 -20.91 7.26 26.00
C GLY A 185 -20.72 6.64 24.63
N ASP A 186 -21.55 6.97 23.65
CA ASP A 186 -21.50 6.56 22.25
C ASP A 186 -22.01 7.70 21.36
N VAL A 187 -21.72 7.61 20.06
CA VAL A 187 -22.12 8.64 19.09
C VAL A 187 -23.01 7.99 18.04
N ALA A 188 -24.28 8.43 17.99
CA ALA A 188 -25.14 8.03 16.89
C ALA A 188 -24.72 8.75 15.60
N LEU A 189 -24.67 8.04 14.46
CA LEU A 189 -24.27 8.65 13.20
C LEU A 189 -25.15 9.85 12.83
N CYS A 190 -26.46 9.79 13.15
CA CYS A 190 -27.40 10.91 12.90
C CYS A 190 -27.07 12.16 13.75
N ASP A 191 -26.42 12.03 14.90
CA ASP A 191 -26.03 13.16 15.74
C ASP A 191 -24.84 13.94 15.16
N LEU A 192 -24.21 13.40 14.13
CA LEU A 192 -23.12 14.06 13.37
C LEU A 192 -23.64 15.04 12.33
N GLU A 193 -24.96 15.06 12.05
CA GLU A 193 -25.55 16.03 11.13
C GLU A 193 -25.32 17.45 11.65
N GLY A 194 -24.75 18.31 10.77
CA GLY A 194 -24.42 19.69 11.12
C GLY A 194 -23.22 19.87 12.05
N GLN A 195 -22.61 18.80 12.56
CA GLN A 195 -21.37 18.88 13.33
C GLN A 195 -20.16 19.10 12.42
N PRO A 196 -19.18 19.92 12.81
CA PRO A 196 -17.93 20.01 12.10
C PRO A 196 -17.15 18.70 12.23
N LEU A 197 -16.90 18.00 11.12
CA LEU A 197 -16.16 16.75 11.12
C LEU A 197 -14.67 16.97 10.85
N ILE A 198 -13.86 16.08 11.38
CA ILE A 198 -12.42 16.00 11.13
C ILE A 198 -12.12 14.58 10.62
N GLY A 199 -11.27 14.45 9.61
CA GLY A 199 -10.97 13.14 9.05
C GLY A 199 -9.84 13.13 8.04
N HIS A 200 -9.72 11.99 7.36
CA HIS A 200 -8.74 11.82 6.28
C HIS A 200 -9.12 12.64 5.04
N GLN A 201 -8.12 12.94 4.20
CA GLN A 201 -8.33 13.59 2.91
C GLN A 201 -8.94 12.61 1.90
N SER A 202 -8.12 12.06 1.05
CA SER A 202 -8.50 11.20 -0.06
C SER A 202 -7.88 9.82 0.13
N CYS A 203 -8.61 8.90 0.73
CA CYS A 203 -8.17 7.52 0.93
C CYS A 203 -9.40 6.62 1.13
N LEU A 204 -9.22 5.31 1.09
CA LEU A 204 -10.29 4.34 1.32
C LEU A 204 -11.04 4.57 2.64
N CYS A 205 -10.33 4.98 3.70
CA CYS A 205 -10.96 5.28 5.00
C CYS A 205 -11.92 6.46 4.92
N HIS A 206 -11.58 7.50 4.14
CA HIS A 206 -12.48 8.63 3.91
C HIS A 206 -13.75 8.19 3.17
N GLU A 207 -13.63 7.35 2.16
CA GLU A 207 -14.77 6.83 1.40
C GLU A 207 -15.72 6.04 2.30
N ILE A 208 -15.20 5.14 3.15
CA ILE A 208 -16.01 4.36 4.11
C ILE A 208 -16.79 5.30 5.04
N VAL A 209 -16.16 6.35 5.55
CA VAL A 209 -16.82 7.31 6.46
C VAL A 209 -17.91 8.09 5.73
N VAL A 210 -17.60 8.65 4.56
CA VAL A 210 -18.58 9.46 3.78
C VAL A 210 -19.76 8.62 3.33
N ASP A 211 -19.52 7.41 2.84
CA ASP A 211 -20.58 6.52 2.39
C ASP A 211 -21.44 6.02 3.56
N GLY A 212 -20.82 5.72 4.71
CA GLY A 212 -21.54 5.33 5.90
C GLY A 212 -22.41 6.46 6.47
N LEU A 213 -21.91 7.69 6.52
CA LEU A 213 -22.67 8.87 6.92
C LEU A 213 -23.84 9.13 5.96
N ARG A 214 -23.59 9.07 4.66
CA ARG A 214 -24.63 9.21 3.63
C ARG A 214 -25.72 8.15 3.77
N ALA A 215 -25.34 6.89 4.03
CA ALA A 215 -26.30 5.80 4.26
C ALA A 215 -27.16 6.03 5.52
N ALA A 216 -26.63 6.73 6.51
CA ALA A 216 -27.36 7.17 7.71
C ALA A 216 -28.17 8.48 7.50
N GLY A 217 -28.18 9.04 6.30
CA GLY A 217 -28.88 10.29 5.96
C GLY A 217 -28.16 11.56 6.42
N VAL A 218 -26.87 11.48 6.75
CA VAL A 218 -26.04 12.58 7.25
C VAL A 218 -25.22 13.18 6.12
N GLU A 219 -25.30 14.49 5.95
CA GLU A 219 -24.43 15.23 5.03
C GLU A 219 -23.14 15.67 5.76
N ALA A 220 -22.02 15.03 5.38
CA ALA A 220 -20.74 15.24 6.04
C ALA A 220 -20.13 16.61 5.72
N THR A 221 -19.95 17.48 6.72
CA THR A 221 -19.25 18.74 6.60
C THR A 221 -17.90 18.70 7.31
N PHE A 222 -16.80 18.67 6.53
CA PHE A 222 -15.46 18.57 7.11
C PHE A 222 -14.85 19.95 7.37
N ALA A 223 -14.56 20.24 8.65
CA ALA A 223 -13.80 21.43 9.06
C ALA A 223 -12.29 21.27 8.81
N PHE A 224 -11.78 20.03 8.90
CA PHE A 224 -10.36 19.74 8.66
C PHE A 224 -10.17 18.34 8.06
N ARG A 225 -9.22 18.21 7.14
CA ARG A 225 -8.82 16.92 6.56
C ARG A 225 -7.30 16.83 6.43
N SER A 226 -6.75 15.70 6.84
CA SER A 226 -5.32 15.38 6.70
C SER A 226 -5.11 13.87 6.67
N ASN A 227 -4.10 13.39 5.94
CA ASN A 227 -3.67 12.00 6.05
C ASN A 227 -2.70 11.77 7.22
N ASP A 228 -2.29 12.81 7.92
CA ASP A 228 -1.55 12.71 9.16
C ASP A 228 -2.50 12.46 10.34
N ASN A 229 -2.48 11.24 10.88
CA ASN A 229 -3.31 10.83 12.01
C ASN A 229 -3.09 11.70 13.26
N GLY A 230 -1.84 12.10 13.50
CA GLY A 230 -1.49 12.98 14.61
C GLY A 230 -2.09 14.38 14.48
N ALA A 231 -2.08 14.93 13.26
CA ALA A 231 -2.74 16.21 12.98
C ALA A 231 -4.26 16.12 13.18
N VAL A 232 -4.90 15.04 12.70
CA VAL A 232 -6.33 14.82 12.91
C VAL A 232 -6.66 14.73 14.39
N GLN A 233 -5.89 13.95 15.18
CA GLN A 233 -6.08 13.85 16.64
C GLN A 233 -5.85 15.18 17.35
N ALA A 234 -4.84 15.95 16.97
CA ALA A 234 -4.56 17.25 17.56
C ALA A 234 -5.71 18.26 17.34
N MET A 235 -6.34 18.24 16.16
CA MET A 235 -7.51 19.09 15.86
C MET A 235 -8.75 18.66 16.63
N ALA A 236 -9.00 17.37 16.79
CA ALA A 236 -10.08 16.86 17.64
C ALA A 236 -9.85 17.23 19.11
N ARG A 237 -8.62 17.07 19.61
CA ARG A 237 -8.22 17.48 20.96
C ARG A 237 -8.46 18.98 21.21
N ALA A 238 -8.20 19.80 20.20
CA ALA A 238 -8.44 21.25 20.29
C ALA A 238 -9.93 21.64 20.20
N GLY A 239 -10.84 20.66 20.09
CA GLY A 239 -12.27 20.92 20.02
C GLY A 239 -12.78 21.45 18.67
N LEU A 240 -12.00 21.28 17.58
CA LEU A 240 -12.38 21.77 16.27
C LEU A 240 -13.59 21.03 15.68
N GLY A 241 -13.89 19.82 16.15
CA GLY A 241 -15.01 19.00 15.71
C GLY A 241 -14.88 17.55 16.14
N VAL A 242 -15.71 16.71 15.55
CA VAL A 242 -15.71 15.25 15.78
C VAL A 242 -14.85 14.57 14.72
N ALA A 243 -13.80 13.86 15.15
CA ALA A 243 -13.02 13.04 14.22
C ALA A 243 -13.64 11.65 14.11
N VAL A 244 -13.88 11.19 12.86
CA VAL A 244 -14.31 9.82 12.59
C VAL A 244 -13.14 9.08 11.95
N MET A 245 -12.52 8.15 12.70
CA MET A 245 -11.24 7.54 12.41
C MET A 245 -11.24 6.04 12.68
N PRO A 246 -10.40 5.25 12.00
CA PRO A 246 -10.12 3.88 12.43
C PRO A 246 -9.40 3.89 13.80
N LEU A 247 -9.70 2.93 14.65
CA LEU A 247 -9.16 2.87 16.02
C LEU A 247 -7.61 2.76 16.05
N LEU A 248 -7.01 2.02 15.11
CA LEU A 248 -5.55 1.93 15.00
C LEU A 248 -4.88 3.25 14.59
N ALA A 249 -5.64 4.21 14.05
CA ALA A 249 -5.11 5.52 13.67
C ALA A 249 -5.06 6.52 14.84
N VAL A 250 -5.57 6.12 16.01
CA VAL A 250 -5.74 6.99 17.19
C VAL A 250 -4.86 6.52 18.34
N ASP A 251 -4.30 7.45 19.10
CA ASP A 251 -3.74 7.14 20.41
C ASP A 251 -4.83 7.31 21.50
N PRO A 252 -5.45 6.20 21.97
CA PRO A 252 -6.48 6.26 22.98
C PRO A 252 -5.96 6.60 24.39
N ALA A 253 -4.62 6.61 24.58
CA ALA A 253 -4.01 6.99 25.85
C ALA A 253 -3.80 8.52 25.99
N ASP A 254 -4.07 9.30 24.93
CA ASP A 254 -4.05 10.76 25.00
C ASP A 254 -5.15 11.26 25.95
N PRO A 255 -4.80 11.88 27.10
CA PRO A 255 -5.79 12.34 28.08
C PRO A 255 -6.66 13.52 27.59
N GLY A 256 -6.30 14.13 26.46
CA GLY A 256 -7.04 15.26 25.88
C GLY A 256 -8.17 14.85 24.96
N VAL A 257 -8.33 13.57 24.68
CA VAL A 257 -9.38 13.06 23.79
C VAL A 257 -10.19 11.94 24.44
N ARG A 258 -11.42 11.79 23.98
CA ARG A 258 -12.29 10.64 24.27
C ARG A 258 -12.54 9.88 22.99
N VAL A 259 -12.40 8.56 23.07
CA VAL A 259 -12.69 7.63 21.98
C VAL A 259 -14.05 6.97 22.27
N LEU A 260 -14.99 7.13 21.36
CA LEU A 260 -16.39 6.74 21.54
C LEU A 260 -16.81 5.80 20.39
N PRO A 261 -17.56 4.72 20.65
CA PRO A 261 -18.10 3.87 19.60
C PRO A 261 -19.16 4.61 18.78
N LEU A 262 -19.24 4.26 17.49
CA LEU A 262 -20.27 4.75 16.56
C LEU A 262 -21.51 3.85 16.56
N ARG A 263 -22.70 4.41 16.40
CA ARG A 263 -23.96 3.68 16.27
C ARG A 263 -24.84 4.23 15.14
N PRO A 264 -25.23 3.36 14.16
CA PRO A 264 -24.69 2.01 13.96
C PRO A 264 -23.19 2.06 13.65
N PRO A 265 -22.44 0.95 13.84
CA PRO A 265 -21.03 0.93 13.49
C PRO A 265 -20.85 1.06 11.97
N LEU A 266 -19.79 1.72 11.55
CA LEU A 266 -19.35 1.71 10.16
C LEU A 266 -18.69 0.37 9.82
N PRO A 267 -18.61 0.00 8.51
CA PRO A 267 -17.86 -1.18 8.08
C PRO A 267 -16.42 -1.12 8.58
N GLU A 268 -15.97 -2.18 9.24
CA GLU A 268 -14.62 -2.28 9.76
C GLU A 268 -13.58 -2.30 8.64
N ARG A 269 -12.45 -1.68 8.87
CA ARG A 269 -11.29 -1.76 7.99
C ARG A 269 -10.57 -3.08 8.20
N GLN A 270 -10.35 -3.84 7.12
CA GLN A 270 -9.54 -5.05 7.18
C GLN A 270 -8.06 -4.68 7.03
N ILE A 271 -7.24 -5.04 8.00
CA ILE A 271 -5.79 -4.95 7.89
C ILE A 271 -5.28 -6.28 7.38
N LEU A 272 -4.66 -6.24 6.21
CA LEU A 272 -4.08 -7.41 5.55
C LEU A 272 -2.56 -7.30 5.56
N VAL A 273 -1.89 -8.45 5.60
CA VAL A 273 -0.48 -8.57 5.26
C VAL A 273 -0.37 -9.36 3.96
N ALA A 274 0.47 -8.89 3.04
CA ALA A 274 0.62 -9.44 1.71
C ALA A 274 2.06 -9.88 1.43
N LEU A 275 2.18 -11.03 0.77
CA LEU A 275 3.41 -11.58 0.19
C LEU A 275 3.26 -11.66 -1.32
N PRO A 276 4.37 -11.64 -2.09
CA PRO A 276 4.31 -11.98 -3.50
C PRO A 276 3.89 -13.45 -3.63
N ARG A 277 2.93 -13.74 -4.51
CA ARG A 277 2.44 -15.12 -4.71
C ARG A 277 3.54 -16.11 -5.07
N ARG A 278 4.62 -15.64 -5.69
CA ARG A 278 5.78 -16.45 -6.08
C ARG A 278 7.06 -15.80 -5.57
N GLY A 279 7.91 -16.63 -4.96
CA GLY A 279 9.27 -16.21 -4.59
C GLY A 279 9.35 -15.43 -3.27
N ALA A 280 8.38 -15.59 -2.36
CA ALA A 280 8.45 -15.01 -1.02
C ALA A 280 9.76 -15.41 -0.31
N ALA A 281 10.43 -14.45 0.30
CA ALA A 281 11.63 -14.68 1.08
C ALA A 281 11.28 -15.41 2.40
N PRO A 282 12.09 -16.38 2.88
CA PRO A 282 11.81 -17.07 4.15
C PRO A 282 11.69 -16.11 5.36
N ALA A 283 12.45 -15.01 5.38
CA ALA A 283 12.35 -13.99 6.42
C ALA A 283 10.99 -13.29 6.39
N ALA A 284 10.46 -12.97 5.20
CA ALA A 284 9.14 -12.36 5.05
C ALA A 284 8.02 -13.31 5.51
N ALA A 285 8.13 -14.62 5.20
CA ALA A 285 7.16 -15.59 5.68
C ALA A 285 7.14 -15.69 7.21
N ARG A 286 8.33 -15.74 7.86
CA ARG A 286 8.42 -15.73 9.35
C ARG A 286 7.87 -14.43 9.94
N PHE A 287 8.14 -13.30 9.30
CA PHE A 287 7.60 -12.00 9.72
C PHE A 287 6.06 -11.99 9.69
N VAL A 288 5.44 -12.53 8.63
CA VAL A 288 3.98 -12.64 8.52
C VAL A 288 3.37 -13.43 9.67
N GLU A 289 3.97 -14.57 10.07
CA GLU A 289 3.47 -15.34 11.21
C GLU A 289 3.48 -14.54 12.52
N ARG A 290 4.54 -13.75 12.75
CA ARG A 290 4.64 -12.87 13.92
C ARG A 290 3.60 -11.74 13.88
N VAL A 291 3.40 -11.14 12.71
CA VAL A 291 2.38 -10.09 12.51
C VAL A 291 0.99 -10.59 12.84
N ILE A 292 0.63 -11.78 12.35
CA ILE A 292 -0.68 -12.38 12.61
C ILE A 292 -0.85 -12.70 14.10
N ALA A 293 0.17 -13.24 14.75
CA ALA A 293 0.13 -13.50 16.18
C ALA A 293 -0.03 -12.21 17.00
N ALA A 294 0.63 -11.12 16.58
CA ALA A 294 0.50 -9.79 17.23
C ALA A 294 -0.86 -9.14 16.96
N GLY A 295 -1.41 -9.30 15.74
CA GLY A 295 -2.73 -8.78 15.37
C GLY A 295 -3.86 -9.42 16.15
N ALA A 296 -3.78 -10.71 16.44
CA ALA A 296 -4.75 -11.43 17.28
C ALA A 296 -4.81 -10.92 18.74
N LEU A 297 -3.81 -10.18 19.20
CA LEU A 297 -3.75 -9.58 20.54
C LEU A 297 -4.18 -8.09 20.54
N ALA A 298 -4.39 -7.50 19.37
CA ALA A 298 -4.72 -6.08 19.21
C ALA A 298 -6.22 -5.83 18.95
N GLY A 299 -6.99 -6.87 18.64
CA GLY A 299 -8.46 -6.87 18.53
C GLY A 299 -9.07 -7.43 19.80
#